data_d67c4ededa7213e2f3250190ea841ae2
#
_entry.id   d67c4ededa7213e2f3250190ea841ae2
#
_cell.length_a   1.000
_cell.length_b   1.000
_cell.length_c   1.000
_cell.angle_alpha   90.00
_cell.angle_beta   90.00
_cell.angle_gamma   90.00
#
_symmetry.space_group_name_H-M   'P 1'
#
loop_
_entity.id
_entity.type
_entity.pdbx_description
1 polymer ?
#
loop_
_entity_poly.entity_id
_entity_poly.type
_entity_poly.pdbx_seq_one_letter_code
_entity_poly.pdbx_strand_id
1 'polypeptide(L)' 'MALFEKKKKVALKIGGMHCEKCVAKVEAAVKALGGSASVDLKLGRAAVTVPEKLDSGRIVEAVQALGFSCELL' A
#
# COMPACT_ATOMS: atom_id res chain seq x y z
N MET A 1 22.26 -2.96 -14.59
CA MET A 1 21.69 -3.53 -13.37
C MET A 1 21.58 -2.46 -12.30
N ALA A 2 20.37 -2.19 -11.88
CA ALA A 2 20.14 -1.13 -10.90
C ALA A 2 20.36 -1.65 -9.48
N LEU A 3 21.60 -1.64 -9.05
CA LEU A 3 21.94 -2.05 -7.70
C LEU A 3 21.48 -1.01 -6.66
N PHE A 4 21.09 0.16 -7.14
CA PHE A 4 20.72 1.30 -6.29
C PHE A 4 19.32 1.78 -6.57
N GLU A 5 18.40 0.86 -6.79
CA GLU A 5 17.01 1.25 -6.90
C GLU A 5 16.57 1.90 -5.60
N LYS A 6 16.26 3.17 -5.70
CA LYS A 6 15.74 3.90 -4.56
C LYS A 6 14.30 3.49 -4.35
N LYS A 7 13.97 3.25 -3.12
CA LYS A 7 12.60 2.96 -2.72
C LYS A 7 12.10 4.12 -1.87
N LYS A 8 10.82 4.41 -2.01
CA LYS A 8 10.17 5.44 -1.21
C LYS A 8 9.16 4.79 -0.29
N LYS A 9 8.95 5.40 0.86
CA LYS A 9 7.92 4.99 1.80
C LYS A 9 6.72 5.91 1.62
N VAL A 10 5.55 5.32 1.55
CA VAL A 10 4.30 6.06 1.42
C VAL A 10 3.40 5.63 2.58
N ALA A 11 2.91 6.60 3.32
CA ALA A 11 1.95 6.32 4.38
C ALA A 11 0.55 6.52 3.84
N LEU A 12 -0.32 5.56 4.10
CA LEU A 12 -1.70 5.58 3.64
C LEU A 12 -2.64 5.43 4.83
N LYS A 13 -3.76 6.13 4.76
CA LYS A 13 -4.87 5.89 5.67
C LYS A 13 -5.92 5.09 4.91
N ILE A 14 -6.24 3.91 5.43
CA ILE A 14 -7.17 3.00 4.77
C ILE A 14 -8.37 2.76 5.67
N GLY A 15 -9.55 3.05 5.15
CA GLY A 15 -10.80 2.79 5.86
C GLY A 15 -11.47 1.53 5.34
N GLY A 16 -12.26 0.89 6.19
CA GLY A 16 -13.04 -0.29 5.82
C GLY A 16 -12.34 -1.62 6.08
N MET A 17 -11.13 -1.61 6.63
CA MET A 17 -10.46 -2.84 7.02
C MET A 17 -10.99 -3.29 8.39
N HIS A 18 -11.55 -4.49 8.43
CA HIS A 18 -12.13 -5.02 9.65
C HIS A 18 -11.52 -6.35 10.08
N CYS A 19 -10.69 -6.96 9.26
CA CYS A 19 -10.09 -8.26 9.58
C CYS A 19 -8.76 -8.44 8.84
N GLU A 20 -8.04 -9.47 9.25
CA GLU A 20 -6.74 -9.81 8.67
C GLU A 20 -6.81 -10.12 7.18
N LYS A 21 -7.92 -10.64 6.72
CA LYS A 21 -8.11 -10.91 5.29
C LYS A 21 -8.05 -9.64 4.46
N CYS A 22 -8.58 -8.55 4.99
CA CYS A 22 -8.51 -7.24 4.32
C CYS A 22 -7.07 -6.76 4.25
N VAL A 23 -6.31 -6.95 5.33
CA VAL A 23 -4.88 -6.63 5.38
C VAL A 23 -4.13 -7.42 4.30
N ALA A 24 -4.40 -8.71 4.21
CA ALA A 24 -3.75 -9.56 3.22
C ALA A 24 -4.03 -9.11 1.79
N LYS A 25 -5.25 -8.67 1.52
CA LYS A 25 -5.61 -8.14 0.20
C LYS A 25 -4.82 -6.88 -0.15
N VAL A 26 -4.69 -5.97 0.79
CA VAL A 26 -3.92 -4.74 0.59
C VAL A 26 -2.44 -5.08 0.34
N GLU A 27 -1.89 -5.96 1.15
CA GLU A 27 -0.50 -6.39 0.98
C GLU A 27 -0.27 -7.04 -0.38
N ALA A 28 -1.18 -7.90 -0.81
CA ALA A 28 -1.09 -8.56 -2.11
C ALA A 28 -1.16 -7.55 -3.25
N ALA A 29 -2.02 -6.55 -3.15
CA ALA A 29 -2.13 -5.51 -4.16
C ALA A 29 -0.84 -4.71 -4.28
N VAL A 30 -0.22 -4.37 -3.15
CA VAL A 30 1.05 -3.65 -3.15
C VAL A 30 2.19 -4.52 -3.71
N LYS A 31 2.21 -5.79 -3.36
CA LYS A 31 3.19 -6.73 -3.92
C LYS A 31 3.08 -6.83 -5.42
N ALA A 32 1.87 -6.84 -5.95
CA ALA A 32 1.64 -6.87 -7.40
C ALA A 32 2.22 -5.65 -8.10
N LEU A 33 2.36 -4.54 -7.38
CA LEU A 33 2.98 -3.32 -7.90
C LEU A 33 4.50 -3.30 -7.72
N GLY A 34 5.07 -4.35 -7.16
CA GLY A 34 6.52 -4.44 -6.96
C GLY A 34 7.00 -3.85 -5.65
N GLY A 35 6.10 -3.62 -4.71
CA GLY A 35 6.45 -3.06 -3.40
C GLY A 35 6.14 -4.01 -2.25
N SER A 36 6.21 -3.48 -1.05
CA SER A 36 5.79 -4.16 0.15
C SER A 36 4.97 -3.22 1.02
N ALA A 37 4.10 -3.79 1.82
CA ALA A 37 3.24 -3.01 2.71
C ALA A 37 3.28 -3.58 4.12
N SER A 38 3.28 -2.69 5.09
CA SER A 38 3.08 -3.04 6.49
C SER A 38 1.80 -2.36 6.93
N VAL A 39 0.77 -3.14 7.21
CA VAL A 39 -0.54 -2.60 7.53
C VAL A 39 -0.80 -2.72 9.03
N ASP A 40 -1.24 -1.62 9.62
CA ASP A 40 -1.68 -1.61 11.01
C ASP A 40 -3.20 -1.53 11.03
N LEU A 41 -3.82 -2.64 11.42
CA LEU A 41 -5.26 -2.74 11.44
C LEU A 41 -5.89 -1.84 12.50
N LYS A 42 -5.23 -1.68 13.63
CA LYS A 42 -5.74 -0.85 14.73
C LYS A 42 -5.80 0.61 14.38
N LEU A 43 -4.77 1.07 13.65
CA LEU A 43 -4.69 2.48 13.26
C LEU A 43 -5.38 2.76 11.93
N GLY A 44 -5.70 1.72 11.17
CA GLY A 44 -6.22 1.88 9.83
C GLY A 44 -5.22 2.51 8.89
N ARG A 45 -3.94 2.28 9.11
CA ARG A 45 -2.84 2.86 8.34
C ARG A 45 -1.98 1.79 7.73
N ALA A 46 -1.35 2.12 6.61
CA ALA A 46 -0.40 1.24 5.98
C ALA A 46 0.86 2.03 5.62
N ALA A 47 2.00 1.44 5.92
CA ALA A 47 3.28 1.94 5.45
C ALA A 47 3.68 1.11 4.25
N VAL A 48 3.79 1.74 3.09
CA VAL A 48 4.06 1.07 1.84
C VAL A 48 5.45 1.47 1.37
N THR A 49 6.25 0.48 0.99
CA THR A 49 7.56 0.70 0.40
C THR A 49 7.50 0.27 -1.05
N VAL A 50 7.73 1.20 -1.95
CA VAL A 50 7.64 0.95 -3.39
C VAL A 50 8.85 1.58 -4.09
N PRO A 51 9.18 1.12 -5.31
CA PRO A 51 10.20 1.79 -6.10
C PRO A 51 9.86 3.26 -6.31
N GLU A 52 10.85 4.11 -6.28
CA GLU A 52 10.66 5.54 -6.43
C GLU A 52 9.95 5.91 -7.73
N LYS A 53 10.11 5.09 -8.73
CA LYS A 53 9.47 5.28 -10.04
C LYS A 53 7.97 5.10 -10.02
N LEU A 54 7.46 4.35 -9.04
CA LEU A 54 6.04 4.06 -8.97
C LEU A 54 5.28 5.28 -8.47
N ASP A 55 4.21 5.62 -9.16
CA ASP A 55 3.34 6.71 -8.77
C ASP A 55 2.50 6.30 -7.56
N SER A 56 2.50 7.13 -6.52
CA SER A 56 1.68 6.89 -5.33
C SER A 56 0.20 6.75 -5.66
N GLY A 57 -0.28 7.43 -6.68
CA GLY A 57 -1.66 7.29 -7.14
C GLY A 57 -2.03 5.88 -7.54
N ARG A 58 -1.08 5.13 -8.06
CA ARG A 58 -1.30 3.72 -8.42
C ARG A 58 -1.61 2.87 -7.20
N ILE A 59 -0.93 3.15 -6.10
CA ILE A 59 -1.14 2.45 -4.84
C ILE A 59 -2.55 2.74 -4.32
N VAL A 60 -2.93 4.02 -4.33
CA VAL A 60 -4.26 4.44 -3.89
C VAL A 60 -5.34 3.77 -4.75
N GLU A 61 -5.17 3.78 -6.06
CA GLU A 61 -6.12 3.14 -6.97
C GLU A 61 -6.25 1.64 -6.71
N ALA A 62 -5.12 0.96 -6.48
CA ALA A 62 -5.12 -0.48 -6.22
C ALA A 62 -5.90 -0.81 -4.94
N VAL A 63 -5.72 -0.02 -3.90
CA VAL A 63 -6.43 -0.22 -2.64
C VAL A 63 -7.92 0.10 -2.79
N GLN A 64 -8.23 1.19 -3.48
CA GLN A 64 -9.62 1.57 -3.73
C GLN A 64 -10.36 0.52 -4.57
N ALA A 65 -9.65 -0.12 -5.49
CA ALA A 65 -10.22 -1.19 -6.30
C ALA A 65 -10.64 -2.41 -5.48
N LEU A 66 -10.07 -2.56 -4.27
CA LEU A 66 -10.46 -3.62 -3.36
C LEU A 66 -11.73 -3.29 -2.57
N GLY A 67 -12.24 -2.08 -2.70
CA GLY A 67 -13.43 -1.63 -1.99
C GLY A 67 -13.17 -0.85 -0.71
N PHE A 68 -11.92 -0.48 -0.46
CA PHE A 68 -11.55 0.32 0.71
C PHE A 68 -11.40 1.78 0.36
N SER A 69 -11.58 2.67 1.33
CA SER A 69 -11.18 4.05 1.16
C SER A 69 -9.67 4.14 1.43
N CYS A 70 -9.00 4.95 0.66
CA CYS A 70 -7.55 5.11 0.79
C CYS A 70 -7.17 6.56 0.56
N GLU A 71 -6.38 7.10 1.46
CA GLU A 71 -5.87 8.46 1.37
C GLU A 71 -4.38 8.47 1.64
N LEU A 72 -3.67 9.32 0.92
CA LEU A 72 -2.26 9.58 1.21
C LEU A 72 -2.16 10.45 2.45
N LEU A 73 -1.26 10.06 3.34
CA LEU A 73 -0.97 10.85 4.53
C LEU A 73 0.16 11.85 4.30
#